data_a5c4cb114df80478bf85d7d81ceb4e7e
#
_entry.id   a5c4cb114df80478bf85d7d81ceb4e7e
#
_cell.length_a   1.000
_cell.length_b   1.000
_cell.length_c   1.000
_cell.angle_alpha   90.00
_cell.angle_beta   90.00
_cell.angle_gamma   90.00
#
_symmetry.space_group_name_H-M   'P 1'
#
loop_
_entity.id
_entity.type
_entity.pdbx_description
1 polymer ?
#
loop_
_entity_poly.entity_id
_entity_poly.type
_entity_poly.pdbx_seq_one_letter_code
_entity_poly.pdbx_strand_id
1 'polypeptide(L)'
;MAALTGLASGRSQVVDVSAQESVMIASMGHAGRFPRTKMRGKRSGASIGVTREIWPCADGFVSFGLRGGKARVKNLQTITRLVDEDGLATPALTDQDWTSYDHNKMSRDELDAIAGPIASYFLRHTMTELYETAVETNLMLAPANSPSQLIENKQLAFRDYFCSFDGVAHLPRSFLAVTSPGDEVTRPGPTAPGPAWSERKPRSSSVSPTGAATAGAWAGTKILEFGTGAAGPIAIRYFAEHGATVIRIESRSRPDFLRTYGLGPGNPCGLEGSDMFDALNVGKLGLTLNLKHPEGVALAKRLIGWADAVAENFAPRAMRGFGLDYGSLAAEKPDLVMISSCLQGQTGPHKDYPGFGGQGAALGGYNMLTGWPDREPIGPYGTITDSLAPRFVATALASGLLYRRRTGKGVHLDVSQVEAAVYSLSPWIADYDVNGHTGIRQGNRSERFVPHGAFPCAGDDRFVALACWDDADWRTLTDVIGIDEATSGRLSTLAARLAAVDEIEEMIAAWTAGRDALATAETLQAAGIEAVPVADLGDAWADPQLAHRGHFVTLDHSCMGACGYERNGFRLSDAPAGYDRPSPLLGEHNEMVLGEILGLDATEQTRLLDEGVLE
;
A
#
# COMPACT_ATOMS: atom_id res chain seq x y z
N MET A 1 -14.49 1.01 3.44
CA MET A 1 -14.31 -0.25 4.23
C MET A 1 -15.05 -0.22 5.56
N ALA A 2 -14.81 0.76 6.43
CA ALA A 2 -15.41 0.82 7.78
C ALA A 2 -16.95 0.74 7.78
N ALA A 3 -17.63 1.56 6.97
CA ALA A 3 -19.09 1.52 6.84
C ALA A 3 -19.63 0.15 6.35
N LEU A 4 -18.93 -0.48 5.40
CA LEU A 4 -19.32 -1.83 4.93
C LEU A 4 -19.11 -2.90 5.99
N THR A 5 -18.06 -2.77 6.81
CA THR A 5 -17.86 -3.64 7.99
C THR A 5 -18.96 -3.43 9.02
N GLY A 6 -19.37 -2.18 9.27
CA GLY A 6 -20.53 -1.88 10.10
C GLY A 6 -21.83 -2.54 9.58
N LEU A 7 -22.06 -2.46 8.27
CA LEU A 7 -23.20 -3.15 7.63
C LEU A 7 -23.12 -4.68 7.75
N ALA A 8 -21.93 -5.25 7.64
CA ALA A 8 -21.73 -6.70 7.74
C ALA A 8 -22.10 -7.26 9.10
N SER A 9 -21.99 -6.47 10.17
CA SER A 9 -22.41 -6.86 11.52
C SER A 9 -23.93 -7.05 11.66
N GLY A 10 -24.73 -6.50 10.74
CA GLY A 10 -26.18 -6.49 10.80
C GLY A 10 -26.77 -5.60 11.90
N ARG A 11 -25.96 -4.74 12.54
CA ARG A 11 -26.35 -3.90 13.67
C ARG A 11 -26.25 -2.42 13.34
N SER A 12 -27.17 -1.62 13.90
CA SER A 12 -27.05 -0.17 13.90
C SER A 12 -26.01 0.23 14.94
N GLN A 13 -24.97 0.95 14.51
CA GLN A 13 -23.83 1.29 15.37
C GLN A 13 -23.10 2.53 14.89
N VAL A 14 -22.27 3.08 15.76
CA VAL A 14 -21.33 4.15 15.39
C VAL A 14 -20.10 3.54 14.74
N VAL A 15 -19.66 4.14 13.65
CA VAL A 15 -18.41 3.82 12.97
C VAL A 15 -17.47 5.01 13.16
N ASP A 16 -16.50 4.86 14.02
CA ASP A 16 -15.49 5.87 14.33
C ASP A 16 -14.23 5.60 13.50
N VAL A 17 -13.83 6.56 12.66
CA VAL A 17 -12.66 6.48 11.78
C VAL A 17 -11.65 7.54 12.19
N SER A 18 -10.48 7.11 12.63
CA SER A 18 -9.35 7.99 12.95
C SER A 18 -8.48 8.23 11.72
N ALA A 19 -8.26 9.49 11.35
CA ALA A 19 -7.32 9.86 10.30
C ALA A 19 -5.89 9.47 10.66
N GLN A 20 -5.46 9.73 11.91
CA GLN A 20 -4.13 9.37 12.40
C GLN A 20 -3.87 7.86 12.27
N GLU A 21 -4.72 7.01 12.83
CA GLU A 21 -4.58 5.54 12.72
C GLU A 21 -4.65 5.06 11.26
N SER A 22 -5.48 5.71 10.44
CA SER A 22 -5.61 5.34 9.02
C SER A 22 -4.35 5.65 8.22
N VAL A 23 -3.65 6.75 8.52
CA VAL A 23 -2.38 7.09 7.87
C VAL A 23 -1.25 6.19 8.33
N MET A 24 -1.24 5.75 9.59
CA MET A 24 -0.18 4.90 10.14
C MET A 24 -0.01 3.58 9.43
N ILE A 25 -1.05 3.03 8.80
CA ILE A 25 -0.93 1.79 8.02
C ILE A 25 0.07 1.91 6.86
N ALA A 26 0.41 3.15 6.44
CA ALA A 26 1.47 3.40 5.47
C ALA A 26 2.85 3.01 6.00
N SER A 27 3.02 2.84 7.32
CA SER A 27 4.23 2.29 7.93
C SER A 27 4.46 0.81 7.56
N MET A 28 3.46 0.13 6.99
CA MET A 28 3.49 -1.29 6.62
C MET A 28 3.94 -2.20 7.79
N GLY A 29 3.47 -1.89 9.00
CA GLY A 29 3.79 -2.62 10.23
C GLY A 29 5.12 -2.25 10.87
N HIS A 30 5.87 -1.30 10.32
CA HIS A 30 7.14 -0.88 10.90
C HIS A 30 6.98 -0.28 12.31
N ALA A 31 5.85 0.38 12.59
CA ALA A 31 5.58 0.90 13.93
C ALA A 31 5.48 -0.23 14.96
N GLY A 32 4.88 -1.37 14.60
CA GLY A 32 4.74 -2.53 15.49
C GLY A 32 6.05 -3.12 16.01
N ARG A 33 7.14 -2.99 15.26
CA ARG A 33 8.45 -3.54 15.68
C ARG A 33 9.23 -2.65 16.65
N PHE A 34 8.82 -1.39 16.85
CA PHE A 34 9.58 -0.43 17.69
C PHE A 34 9.85 -0.94 19.11
N PRO A 35 8.90 -1.56 19.86
CA PRO A 35 9.18 -2.04 21.21
C PRO A 35 10.35 -3.02 21.29
N ARG A 36 10.53 -3.86 20.27
CA ARG A 36 11.58 -4.87 20.18
C ARG A 36 12.89 -4.33 19.64
N THR A 37 12.84 -3.52 18.59
CA THR A 37 14.04 -3.07 17.85
C THR A 37 14.58 -1.70 18.31
N LYS A 38 13.74 -0.88 18.95
CA LYS A 38 14.01 0.53 19.28
C LYS A 38 14.37 1.41 18.07
N MET A 39 14.11 0.94 16.85
CA MET A 39 14.36 1.68 15.62
C MET A 39 13.27 2.74 15.40
N ARG A 40 13.67 4.00 15.41
CA ARG A 40 12.74 5.14 15.22
C ARG A 40 12.42 5.43 13.76
N GLY A 41 13.30 5.04 12.83
CA GLY A 41 13.24 5.43 11.42
C GLY A 41 13.80 6.82 11.17
N LYS A 42 14.16 7.09 9.91
CA LYS A 42 14.66 8.39 9.42
C LYS A 42 14.19 8.60 7.99
N ARG A 43 14.19 9.85 7.54
CA ARG A 43 13.90 10.19 6.15
C ARG A 43 15.02 9.69 5.24
N SER A 44 14.67 9.10 4.10
CA SER A 44 15.64 8.50 3.14
C SER A 44 15.67 9.20 1.78
N GLY A 45 14.83 10.23 1.57
CA GLY A 45 14.75 10.93 0.28
C GLY A 45 14.29 10.02 -0.86
N ALA A 46 14.94 10.14 -2.02
CA ALA A 46 14.64 9.37 -3.23
C ALA A 46 15.25 7.96 -3.23
N SER A 47 15.73 7.49 -2.09
CA SER A 47 16.32 6.15 -1.92
C SER A 47 15.43 5.24 -1.12
N ILE A 48 15.54 3.94 -1.36
CA ILE A 48 15.01 2.90 -0.48
C ILE A 48 16.21 2.14 0.11
N GLY A 49 16.40 2.30 1.41
CA GLY A 49 17.63 1.87 2.06
C GLY A 49 18.86 2.62 1.52
N VAL A 50 19.88 1.88 1.10
CA VAL A 50 21.13 2.44 0.57
C VAL A 50 21.13 2.64 -0.96
N THR A 51 20.07 2.20 -1.66
CA THR A 51 19.99 2.24 -3.12
C THR A 51 19.03 3.31 -3.62
N ARG A 52 19.39 3.94 -4.73
CA ARG A 52 18.54 4.89 -5.45
C ARG A 52 17.32 4.16 -6.04
N GLU A 53 16.17 4.82 -5.98
CA GLU A 53 14.92 4.32 -6.60
C GLU A 53 14.50 5.15 -7.80
N ILE A 54 14.69 6.47 -7.77
CA ILE A 54 14.27 7.38 -8.83
C ILE A 54 15.49 7.86 -9.61
N TRP A 55 15.42 7.78 -10.92
CA TRP A 55 16.51 8.07 -11.84
C TRP A 55 16.06 9.07 -12.88
N PRO A 56 16.87 10.08 -13.22
CA PRO A 56 16.61 10.94 -14.38
C PRO A 56 16.77 10.13 -15.67
N CYS A 57 15.96 10.48 -16.67
CA CYS A 57 16.06 9.99 -18.03
C CYS A 57 16.01 11.17 -19.02
N ALA A 58 15.96 10.93 -20.32
CA ALA A 58 16.07 11.99 -21.33
C ALA A 58 15.00 13.09 -21.21
N ASP A 59 13.78 12.75 -20.78
CA ASP A 59 12.61 13.64 -20.74
C ASP A 59 11.89 13.66 -19.40
N GLY A 60 12.46 13.06 -18.36
CA GLY A 60 11.81 13.01 -17.05
C GLY A 60 12.50 12.09 -16.06
N PHE A 61 11.72 11.25 -15.38
CA PHE A 61 12.22 10.35 -14.34
C PHE A 61 11.60 8.96 -14.44
N VAL A 62 12.39 7.95 -14.06
CA VAL A 62 11.92 6.56 -13.96
C VAL A 62 12.21 5.99 -12.57
N SER A 63 11.35 5.08 -12.11
CA SER A 63 11.56 4.27 -10.92
C SER A 63 12.23 2.96 -11.32
N PHE A 64 13.40 2.68 -10.73
CA PHE A 64 14.13 1.42 -10.90
C PHE A 64 14.93 1.10 -9.63
N GLY A 65 14.69 -0.06 -9.04
CA GLY A 65 15.34 -0.46 -7.79
C GLY A 65 16.57 -1.33 -8.00
N LEU A 66 17.75 -0.81 -7.72
CA LEU A 66 19.02 -1.53 -7.71
C LEU A 66 19.21 -2.29 -6.39
N ARG A 67 18.33 -3.26 -6.12
CA ARG A 67 18.33 -4.06 -4.88
C ARG A 67 18.50 -5.54 -5.18
N GLY A 68 19.22 -6.26 -4.32
CA GLY A 68 19.41 -7.71 -4.43
C GLY A 68 18.18 -8.51 -3.99
N GLY A 69 18.32 -9.83 -4.07
CA GLY A 69 17.32 -10.82 -3.69
C GLY A 69 16.81 -11.65 -4.88
N LYS A 70 16.42 -12.89 -4.61
CA LYS A 70 16.05 -13.88 -5.66
C LYS A 70 15.01 -13.37 -6.66
N ALA A 71 14.03 -12.60 -6.20
CA ALA A 71 12.98 -12.05 -7.05
C ALA A 71 13.49 -11.00 -8.06
N ARG A 72 14.67 -10.43 -7.85
CA ARG A 72 15.24 -9.33 -8.65
C ARG A 72 16.39 -9.76 -9.57
N VAL A 73 16.93 -10.97 -9.41
CA VAL A 73 18.07 -11.46 -10.19
C VAL A 73 17.83 -11.28 -11.69
N LYS A 74 16.70 -11.76 -12.19
CA LYS A 74 16.34 -11.63 -13.61
C LYS A 74 16.23 -10.17 -14.07
N ASN A 75 15.69 -9.31 -13.21
CA ASN A 75 15.56 -7.88 -13.47
C ASN A 75 16.93 -7.21 -13.63
N LEU A 76 17.88 -7.52 -12.73
CA LEU A 76 19.23 -6.98 -12.75
C LEU A 76 20.04 -7.52 -13.95
N GLN A 77 19.89 -8.79 -14.29
CA GLN A 77 20.47 -9.36 -15.50
C GLN A 77 19.93 -8.70 -16.77
N THR A 78 18.63 -8.38 -16.81
CA THR A 78 18.00 -7.73 -17.96
C THR A 78 18.56 -6.31 -18.16
N ILE A 79 18.64 -5.49 -17.10
CA ILE A 79 19.20 -4.13 -17.24
C ILE A 79 20.67 -4.17 -17.60
N THR A 80 21.46 -5.11 -17.05
CA THR A 80 22.88 -5.28 -17.44
C THR A 80 23.02 -5.53 -18.94
N ARG A 81 22.22 -6.45 -19.49
CA ARG A 81 22.21 -6.74 -20.93
C ARG A 81 21.84 -5.52 -21.77
N LEU A 82 20.80 -4.77 -21.39
CA LEU A 82 20.37 -3.57 -22.13
C LEU A 82 21.44 -2.48 -22.11
N VAL A 83 22.11 -2.27 -20.99
CA VAL A 83 23.22 -1.33 -20.85
C VAL A 83 24.44 -1.76 -21.70
N ASP A 84 24.68 -3.07 -21.80
CA ASP A 84 25.76 -3.64 -22.62
C ASP A 84 25.47 -3.50 -24.12
N GLU A 85 24.24 -3.80 -24.54
CA GLU A 85 23.76 -3.62 -25.91
C GLU A 85 23.88 -2.15 -26.39
N ASP A 86 23.73 -1.19 -25.47
CA ASP A 86 23.91 0.26 -25.71
C ASP A 86 25.39 0.72 -25.65
N GLY A 87 26.30 -0.20 -25.39
CA GLY A 87 27.75 0.07 -25.33
C GLY A 87 28.20 0.87 -24.12
N LEU A 88 27.43 0.85 -23.03
CA LEU A 88 27.69 1.61 -21.80
C LEU A 88 28.18 0.74 -20.64
N ALA A 89 28.16 -0.59 -20.78
CA ALA A 89 28.53 -1.49 -19.70
C ALA A 89 30.00 -1.33 -19.28
N THR A 90 30.23 -1.51 -18.00
CA THR A 90 31.56 -1.54 -17.39
C THR A 90 31.78 -2.87 -16.70
N PRO A 91 33.04 -3.29 -16.44
CA PRO A 91 33.32 -4.52 -15.70
C PRO A 91 32.62 -4.59 -14.34
N ALA A 92 32.45 -3.46 -13.64
CA ALA A 92 31.72 -3.40 -12.39
C ALA A 92 30.26 -3.84 -12.52
N LEU A 93 29.64 -3.63 -13.69
CA LEU A 93 28.26 -4.04 -13.98
C LEU A 93 28.21 -5.47 -14.58
N THR A 94 29.08 -5.80 -15.56
CA THR A 94 29.03 -7.08 -16.29
C THR A 94 29.53 -8.26 -15.47
N ASP A 95 30.53 -8.06 -14.61
CA ASP A 95 31.15 -9.10 -13.82
C ASP A 95 30.41 -9.37 -12.50
N GLN A 96 29.34 -8.59 -12.23
CA GLN A 96 28.55 -8.73 -11.01
C GLN A 96 27.74 -10.03 -11.02
N ASP A 97 27.97 -10.89 -10.03
CA ASP A 97 27.07 -12.03 -9.76
C ASP A 97 25.79 -11.57 -9.07
N TRP A 98 24.74 -11.42 -9.85
CA TRP A 98 23.43 -10.99 -9.37
C TRP A 98 22.74 -12.03 -8.45
N THR A 99 23.19 -13.28 -8.44
CA THR A 99 22.59 -14.33 -7.59
C THR A 99 23.01 -14.20 -6.14
N SER A 100 24.23 -13.70 -5.91
CA SER A 100 24.82 -13.43 -4.58
C SER A 100 24.80 -11.94 -4.20
N TYR A 101 24.33 -11.06 -5.09
CA TYR A 101 24.32 -9.62 -4.89
C TYR A 101 23.52 -9.20 -3.66
N ASP A 102 24.19 -8.56 -2.71
CA ASP A 102 23.59 -7.99 -1.52
C ASP A 102 24.04 -6.52 -1.37
N HIS A 103 23.19 -5.62 -1.82
CA HIS A 103 23.42 -4.16 -1.80
C HIS A 103 23.71 -3.60 -0.39
N ASN A 104 23.28 -4.27 0.68
CA ASN A 104 23.52 -3.81 2.05
C ASN A 104 24.95 -4.11 2.54
N LYS A 105 25.68 -4.95 1.83
CA LYS A 105 27.08 -5.31 2.14
C LYS A 105 28.10 -4.56 1.31
N MET A 106 27.65 -3.77 0.31
CA MET A 106 28.51 -3.02 -0.59
C MET A 106 28.84 -1.62 -0.04
N SER A 107 30.02 -1.16 -0.33
CA SER A 107 30.41 0.24 -0.12
C SER A 107 29.66 1.18 -1.06
N ARG A 108 29.66 2.46 -0.76
CA ARG A 108 29.06 3.47 -1.63
C ARG A 108 29.72 3.51 -3.00
N ASP A 109 31.05 3.41 -3.06
CA ASP A 109 31.80 3.46 -4.31
C ASP A 109 31.49 2.26 -5.22
N GLU A 110 31.34 1.07 -4.64
CA GLU A 110 30.92 -0.13 -5.40
C GLU A 110 29.50 0.02 -5.96
N LEU A 111 28.58 0.53 -5.15
CA LEU A 111 27.20 0.79 -5.62
C LEU A 111 27.18 1.85 -6.72
N ASP A 112 27.94 2.91 -6.58
CA ASP A 112 28.02 3.99 -7.58
C ASP A 112 28.69 3.53 -8.89
N ALA A 113 29.68 2.61 -8.82
CA ALA A 113 30.31 1.99 -9.99
C ALA A 113 29.32 1.12 -10.80
N ILE A 114 28.39 0.44 -10.14
CA ILE A 114 27.31 -0.31 -10.78
C ILE A 114 26.21 0.63 -11.30
N ALA A 115 25.87 1.64 -10.54
CA ALA A 115 24.79 2.57 -10.84
C ALA A 115 25.11 3.51 -12.01
N GLY A 116 26.36 3.92 -12.18
CA GLY A 116 26.80 4.90 -13.20
C GLY A 116 26.43 4.53 -14.63
N PRO A 117 26.79 3.34 -15.13
CA PRO A 117 26.39 2.86 -16.46
C PRO A 117 24.88 2.81 -16.66
N ILE A 118 24.13 2.37 -15.65
CA ILE A 118 22.66 2.33 -15.67
C ILE A 118 22.06 3.74 -15.76
N ALA A 119 22.60 4.69 -14.99
CA ALA A 119 22.19 6.09 -15.07
C ALA A 119 22.45 6.69 -16.45
N SER A 120 23.61 6.39 -17.03
CA SER A 120 23.98 6.83 -18.37
C SER A 120 23.06 6.26 -19.46
N TYR A 121 22.64 5.01 -19.31
CA TYR A 121 21.66 4.38 -20.18
C TYR A 121 20.30 5.09 -20.08
N PHE A 122 19.78 5.34 -18.88
CA PHE A 122 18.50 6.02 -18.72
C PHE A 122 18.52 7.44 -19.32
N LEU A 123 19.61 8.18 -19.17
CA LEU A 123 19.74 9.53 -19.73
C LEU A 123 19.73 9.60 -21.27
N ARG A 124 19.95 8.48 -21.96
CA ARG A 124 19.88 8.40 -23.43
C ARG A 124 18.50 8.09 -23.95
N HIS A 125 17.59 7.60 -23.10
CA HIS A 125 16.26 7.12 -23.47
C HIS A 125 15.16 7.94 -22.83
N THR A 126 14.04 8.09 -23.52
CA THR A 126 12.82 8.73 -23.01
C THR A 126 12.07 7.81 -22.05
N MET A 127 11.19 8.37 -21.23
CA MET A 127 10.30 7.60 -20.36
C MET A 127 9.47 6.57 -21.15
N THR A 128 9.00 6.94 -22.34
CA THR A 128 8.19 6.07 -23.20
C THR A 128 9.01 4.89 -23.72
N GLU A 129 10.20 5.13 -24.28
CA GLU A 129 11.12 4.08 -24.77
C GLU A 129 11.51 3.11 -23.66
N LEU A 130 11.87 3.63 -22.49
CA LEU A 130 12.22 2.83 -21.33
C LEU A 130 11.04 1.98 -20.84
N TYR A 131 9.83 2.51 -20.87
CA TYR A 131 8.66 1.77 -20.44
C TYR A 131 8.23 0.70 -21.46
N GLU A 132 8.28 0.98 -22.76
CA GLU A 132 8.01 -0.01 -23.79
C GLU A 132 9.03 -1.16 -23.71
N THR A 133 10.32 -0.87 -23.57
CA THR A 133 11.37 -1.86 -23.31
C THR A 133 11.09 -2.66 -22.04
N ALA A 134 10.63 -1.99 -20.97
CA ALA A 134 10.31 -2.66 -19.71
C ALA A 134 9.13 -3.64 -19.86
N VAL A 135 8.10 -3.29 -20.60
CA VAL A 135 6.96 -4.17 -20.89
C VAL A 135 7.39 -5.39 -21.72
N GLU A 136 8.20 -5.19 -22.76
CA GLU A 136 8.67 -6.26 -23.64
C GLU A 136 9.62 -7.24 -22.94
N THR A 137 10.51 -6.72 -22.10
CA THR A 137 11.54 -7.53 -21.43
C THR A 137 11.15 -8.00 -20.03
N ASN A 138 9.98 -7.60 -19.53
CA ASN A 138 9.54 -7.79 -18.15
C ASN A 138 10.52 -7.15 -17.12
N LEU A 139 11.08 -5.99 -17.45
CA LEU A 139 11.92 -5.21 -16.56
C LEU A 139 11.05 -4.43 -15.56
N MET A 140 11.38 -4.48 -14.28
CA MET A 140 10.70 -3.69 -13.24
C MET A 140 11.21 -2.24 -13.25
N LEU A 141 10.83 -1.49 -14.27
CA LEU A 141 11.13 -0.08 -14.48
C LEU A 141 9.85 0.66 -14.87
N ALA A 142 9.55 1.78 -14.26
CA ALA A 142 8.31 2.53 -14.48
C ALA A 142 8.56 4.03 -14.66
N PRO A 143 7.90 4.69 -15.62
CA PRO A 143 7.94 6.15 -15.78
C PRO A 143 7.20 6.85 -14.63
N ALA A 144 7.69 8.02 -14.23
CA ALA A 144 6.98 8.92 -13.33
C ALA A 144 5.95 9.74 -14.12
N ASN A 145 4.77 9.16 -14.32
CA ASN A 145 3.77 9.69 -15.24
C ASN A 145 3.18 11.04 -14.79
N SER A 146 3.01 11.93 -15.76
CA SER A 146 2.19 13.14 -15.69
C SER A 146 0.70 12.83 -16.01
N PRO A 147 -0.25 13.78 -15.79
CA PRO A 147 -1.66 13.59 -16.15
C PRO A 147 -1.86 13.26 -17.64
N SER A 148 -1.15 13.94 -18.54
CA SER A 148 -1.24 13.66 -19.98
C SER A 148 -0.83 12.23 -20.32
N GLN A 149 0.28 11.76 -19.75
CA GLN A 149 0.75 10.39 -19.96
C GLN A 149 -0.19 9.34 -19.37
N LEU A 150 -0.90 9.66 -18.28
CA LEU A 150 -1.93 8.79 -17.71
C LEU A 150 -3.15 8.70 -18.65
N ILE A 151 -3.61 9.82 -19.20
CA ILE A 151 -4.74 9.87 -20.12
C ILE A 151 -4.43 9.10 -21.43
N GLU A 152 -3.21 9.20 -21.92
CA GLU A 152 -2.73 8.54 -23.13
C GLU A 152 -2.28 7.08 -22.90
N ASN A 153 -2.33 6.60 -21.68
CA ASN A 153 -1.80 5.27 -21.32
C ASN A 153 -2.59 4.13 -21.96
N LYS A 154 -1.91 3.30 -22.76
CA LYS A 154 -2.48 2.18 -23.51
C LYS A 154 -3.21 1.15 -22.62
N GLN A 155 -2.72 0.91 -21.40
CA GLN A 155 -3.32 -0.01 -20.43
C GLN A 155 -4.64 0.55 -19.88
N LEU A 156 -4.64 1.81 -19.46
CA LEU A 156 -5.83 2.48 -18.93
C LEU A 156 -6.92 2.64 -20.02
N ALA A 157 -6.51 2.97 -21.25
CA ALA A 157 -7.41 3.06 -22.40
C ALA A 157 -8.06 1.70 -22.73
N PHE A 158 -7.26 0.62 -22.80
CA PHE A 158 -7.79 -0.73 -23.04
C PHE A 158 -8.82 -1.15 -21.99
N ARG A 159 -8.62 -0.74 -20.76
CA ARG A 159 -9.47 -1.10 -19.63
C ARG A 159 -10.67 -0.16 -19.46
N ASP A 160 -10.93 0.76 -20.40
CA ASP A 160 -12.03 1.75 -20.35
C ASP A 160 -12.06 2.51 -19.00
N TYR A 161 -10.86 2.95 -18.58
CA TYR A 161 -10.67 3.46 -17.24
C TYR A 161 -11.22 4.88 -17.04
N PHE A 162 -11.15 5.73 -18.06
CA PHE A 162 -11.68 7.09 -18.01
C PHE A 162 -13.08 7.19 -18.57
N CYS A 163 -13.84 8.17 -18.11
CA CYS A 163 -15.15 8.53 -18.65
C CYS A 163 -15.38 10.04 -18.62
N SER A 164 -16.25 10.52 -19.48
CA SER A 164 -16.72 11.90 -19.40
C SER A 164 -17.83 12.03 -18.36
N PHE A 165 -17.72 13.02 -17.47
CA PHE A 165 -18.73 13.32 -16.47
C PHE A 165 -18.65 14.79 -16.02
N ASP A 166 -19.76 15.48 -16.03
CA ASP A 166 -19.95 16.85 -15.50
C ASP A 166 -18.88 17.86 -16.01
N GLY A 167 -18.61 17.83 -17.32
CA GLY A 167 -17.67 18.75 -17.96
C GLY A 167 -16.20 18.33 -17.93
N VAL A 168 -15.86 17.25 -17.22
CA VAL A 168 -14.53 16.63 -17.24
C VAL A 168 -14.51 15.52 -18.28
N ALA A 169 -13.59 15.54 -19.25
CA ALA A 169 -13.54 14.56 -20.32
C ALA A 169 -12.92 13.23 -19.88
N HIS A 170 -11.93 13.28 -18.99
CA HIS A 170 -11.13 12.12 -18.56
C HIS A 170 -11.18 11.93 -17.03
N LEU A 171 -12.40 11.81 -16.47
CA LEU A 171 -12.53 11.49 -15.05
C LEU A 171 -12.27 9.99 -14.82
N PRO A 172 -11.40 9.58 -13.86
CA PRO A 172 -11.26 8.19 -13.46
C PRO A 172 -12.60 7.57 -13.08
N ARG A 173 -13.02 6.51 -13.78
CA ARG A 173 -14.35 5.91 -13.68
C ARG A 173 -14.53 5.18 -12.34
N SER A 174 -13.60 4.29 -12.03
CA SER A 174 -13.62 3.47 -10.81
C SER A 174 -12.28 2.79 -10.59
N PHE A 175 -11.94 2.54 -9.34
CA PHE A 175 -10.81 1.65 -8.96
C PHE A 175 -11.12 0.15 -9.15
N LEU A 176 -12.33 -0.21 -9.57
CA LEU A 176 -12.84 -1.57 -9.58
C LEU A 176 -13.43 -1.93 -10.94
N ALA A 177 -13.00 -3.06 -11.50
CA ALA A 177 -13.71 -3.75 -12.58
C ALA A 177 -14.42 -4.99 -12.01
N VAL A 178 -15.63 -5.26 -12.47
CA VAL A 178 -16.53 -6.30 -11.95
C VAL A 178 -16.95 -7.24 -13.06
N THR A 179 -16.88 -8.55 -12.82
CA THR A 179 -17.40 -9.57 -13.73
C THR A 179 -18.32 -10.51 -12.94
N SER A 180 -19.55 -10.65 -13.37
CA SER A 180 -20.48 -11.68 -12.87
C SER A 180 -20.39 -12.94 -13.71
N PRO A 181 -20.80 -14.12 -13.21
CA PRO A 181 -20.78 -15.36 -13.99
C PRO A 181 -21.61 -15.22 -15.26
N GLY A 182 -20.96 -15.40 -16.43
CA GLY A 182 -21.60 -15.30 -17.74
C GLY A 182 -21.75 -13.89 -18.30
N ASP A 183 -21.33 -12.86 -17.58
CA ASP A 183 -21.42 -11.48 -18.01
C ASP A 183 -20.06 -10.92 -18.50
N GLU A 184 -20.11 -9.84 -19.26
CA GLU A 184 -18.92 -9.07 -19.63
C GLU A 184 -18.38 -8.28 -18.44
N VAL A 185 -17.12 -7.86 -18.53
CA VAL A 185 -16.48 -6.98 -17.54
C VAL A 185 -17.20 -5.63 -17.53
N THR A 186 -17.61 -5.20 -16.36
CA THR A 186 -18.23 -3.89 -16.17
C THR A 186 -17.41 -3.03 -15.21
N ARG A 187 -17.49 -1.70 -15.37
CA ARG A 187 -16.94 -0.74 -14.43
C ARG A 187 -18.05 0.14 -13.86
N PRO A 188 -18.19 0.23 -12.53
CA PRO A 188 -18.99 1.30 -11.97
C PRO A 188 -18.47 2.66 -12.44
N GLY A 189 -19.34 3.62 -12.61
CA GLY A 189 -18.96 4.98 -12.98
C GLY A 189 -19.57 5.99 -12.05
N PRO A 190 -19.20 7.28 -12.17
CA PRO A 190 -19.84 8.34 -11.43
C PRO A 190 -21.32 8.38 -11.78
N THR A 191 -22.14 8.68 -10.78
CA THR A 191 -23.59 8.82 -10.93
C THR A 191 -24.04 10.18 -10.40
N ALA A 192 -25.11 10.71 -10.99
CA ALA A 192 -25.74 11.91 -10.44
C ALA A 192 -26.09 11.72 -8.94
N PRO A 193 -26.12 12.78 -8.15
CA PRO A 193 -26.53 12.71 -6.75
C PRO A 193 -27.88 12.00 -6.62
N GLY A 194 -27.94 11.04 -5.72
CA GLY A 194 -29.20 10.37 -5.39
C GLY A 194 -30.16 11.32 -4.66
N PRO A 195 -31.41 10.88 -4.41
CA PRO A 195 -32.39 11.68 -3.70
C PRO A 195 -31.87 12.13 -2.33
N ALA A 196 -32.31 13.29 -1.88
CA ALA A 196 -31.96 13.83 -0.58
C ALA A 196 -32.24 12.79 0.54
N TRP A 197 -31.45 12.85 1.61
CA TRP A 197 -31.56 11.88 2.71
C TRP A 197 -32.97 11.83 3.31
N SER A 198 -33.63 12.98 3.39
CA SER A 198 -35.01 13.14 3.87
C SER A 198 -36.07 12.44 2.99
N GLU A 199 -35.75 12.17 1.71
CA GLU A 199 -36.66 11.53 0.76
C GLU A 199 -36.48 10.00 0.72
N ARG A 200 -35.48 9.48 1.40
CA ARG A 200 -35.20 8.03 1.44
C ARG A 200 -36.18 7.33 2.38
N LYS A 201 -36.95 6.40 1.86
CA LYS A 201 -37.77 5.53 2.69
C LYS A 201 -36.88 4.70 3.60
N PRO A 202 -37.23 4.53 4.88
CA PRO A 202 -36.54 3.60 5.77
C PRO A 202 -36.50 2.21 5.12
N ARG A 203 -35.31 1.64 4.95
CA ARG A 203 -35.20 0.23 4.55
C ARG A 203 -35.62 -0.62 5.72
N SER A 204 -36.55 -1.54 5.52
CA SER A 204 -36.78 -2.62 6.48
C SER A 204 -35.45 -3.40 6.61
N SER A 205 -34.90 -3.48 7.80
CA SER A 205 -33.73 -4.30 8.08
C SER A 205 -34.09 -5.77 7.93
N SER A 206 -33.97 -6.30 6.72
CA SER A 206 -34.13 -7.74 6.46
C SER A 206 -32.86 -8.54 6.78
N VAL A 207 -31.82 -7.87 7.28
CA VAL A 207 -30.60 -8.55 7.74
C VAL A 207 -30.78 -8.89 9.20
N SER A 208 -31.12 -10.14 9.49
CA SER A 208 -31.05 -10.66 10.86
C SER A 208 -29.60 -10.57 11.35
N PRO A 209 -29.36 -10.11 12.60
CA PRO A 209 -28.03 -10.09 13.17
C PRO A 209 -27.43 -11.50 13.11
N THR A 210 -26.39 -11.70 12.34
CA THR A 210 -25.68 -12.98 12.28
C THR A 210 -24.67 -13.02 13.43
N GLY A 211 -25.02 -13.63 14.53
CA GLY A 211 -24.11 -13.91 15.63
C GLY A 211 -24.43 -13.19 16.95
N ALA A 212 -23.80 -13.67 18.02
CA ALA A 212 -23.86 -13.08 19.35
C ALA A 212 -23.23 -11.69 19.39
N ALA A 213 -23.62 -10.85 20.37
CA ALA A 213 -23.07 -9.49 20.58
C ALA A 213 -21.54 -9.45 20.79
N THR A 214 -20.92 -10.60 20.99
CA THR A 214 -19.48 -10.79 21.21
C THR A 214 -18.69 -11.17 19.96
N ALA A 215 -19.34 -11.33 18.80
CA ALA A 215 -18.68 -11.76 17.57
C ALA A 215 -18.28 -10.55 16.69
N GLY A 216 -17.15 -10.65 16.03
CA GLY A 216 -16.68 -9.65 15.07
C GLY A 216 -17.62 -9.50 13.86
N ALA A 217 -17.58 -8.37 13.18
CA ALA A 217 -18.48 -8.04 12.06
C ALA A 217 -18.41 -9.03 10.88
N TRP A 218 -17.28 -9.69 10.70
CA TRP A 218 -17.04 -10.71 9.67
C TRP A 218 -16.99 -12.13 10.24
N ALA A 219 -17.43 -12.33 11.48
CA ALA A 219 -17.48 -13.66 12.10
C ALA A 219 -18.24 -14.67 11.21
N GLY A 220 -17.68 -15.86 11.07
CA GLY A 220 -18.21 -16.91 10.20
C GLY A 220 -17.88 -16.74 8.72
N THR A 221 -17.29 -15.62 8.29
CA THR A 221 -16.80 -15.44 6.91
C THR A 221 -15.48 -16.19 6.73
N LYS A 222 -15.35 -16.92 5.64
CA LYS A 222 -14.23 -17.79 5.30
C LYS A 222 -13.50 -17.26 4.07
N ILE A 223 -12.23 -16.90 4.21
CA ILE A 223 -11.41 -16.35 3.12
C ILE A 223 -10.19 -17.23 2.90
N LEU A 224 -9.98 -17.64 1.65
CA LEU A 224 -8.78 -18.31 1.21
C LEU A 224 -7.88 -17.32 0.48
N GLU A 225 -6.65 -17.14 0.94
CA GLU A 225 -5.70 -16.16 0.41
C GLU A 225 -4.53 -16.85 -0.31
N PHE A 226 -4.34 -16.50 -1.58
CA PHE A 226 -3.17 -16.78 -2.41
C PHE A 226 -2.40 -15.48 -2.57
N GLY A 227 -1.72 -15.04 -1.53
CA GLY A 227 -1.09 -13.72 -1.49
C GLY A 227 0.42 -13.79 -1.31
N THR A 228 1.11 -12.76 -1.82
CA THR A 228 2.53 -12.56 -1.56
C THR A 228 2.82 -11.07 -1.46
N GLY A 229 3.82 -10.70 -0.67
CA GLY A 229 4.17 -9.30 -0.48
C GLY A 229 3.18 -8.52 0.35
N ALA A 230 2.90 -7.26 -0.04
CA ALA A 230 2.22 -6.34 0.84
C ALA A 230 0.72 -6.13 0.53
N ALA A 231 0.38 -5.71 -0.67
CA ALA A 231 -0.94 -5.15 -0.96
C ALA A 231 -2.12 -6.10 -0.71
N GLY A 232 -2.04 -7.35 -1.20
CA GLY A 232 -3.05 -8.38 -0.94
C GLY A 232 -3.17 -8.71 0.54
N PRO A 233 -2.06 -9.16 1.18
CA PRO A 233 -2.06 -9.52 2.60
C PRO A 233 -2.56 -8.43 3.55
N ILE A 234 -2.21 -7.16 3.33
CA ILE A 234 -2.74 -6.03 4.12
C ILE A 234 -4.27 -5.93 3.98
N ALA A 235 -4.80 -6.08 2.77
CA ALA A 235 -6.24 -6.00 2.53
C ALA A 235 -7.02 -7.08 3.29
N ILE A 236 -6.49 -8.30 3.32
CA ILE A 236 -7.17 -9.43 3.97
C ILE A 236 -7.02 -9.40 5.48
N ARG A 237 -5.96 -8.80 6.01
CA ARG A 237 -5.79 -8.55 7.44
C ARG A 237 -6.97 -7.78 8.06
N TYR A 238 -7.61 -6.85 7.31
CA TYR A 238 -8.80 -6.13 7.78
C TYR A 238 -9.96 -7.07 8.16
N PHE A 239 -10.12 -8.16 7.44
CA PHE A 239 -11.17 -9.15 7.71
C PHE A 239 -10.81 -10.04 8.89
N ALA A 240 -9.56 -10.45 9.02
CA ALA A 240 -9.08 -11.23 10.17
C ALA A 240 -9.29 -10.45 11.48
N GLU A 241 -8.93 -9.16 11.54
CA GLU A 241 -9.16 -8.32 12.73
C GLU A 241 -10.63 -8.26 13.16
N HIS A 242 -11.55 -8.37 12.20
CA HIS A 242 -12.98 -8.29 12.44
C HIS A 242 -13.68 -9.67 12.47
N GLY A 243 -12.93 -10.75 12.71
CA GLY A 243 -13.44 -12.08 13.03
C GLY A 243 -13.63 -13.05 11.87
N ALA A 244 -13.16 -12.73 10.65
CA ALA A 244 -13.14 -13.69 9.56
C ALA A 244 -12.07 -14.76 9.78
N THR A 245 -12.35 -16.01 9.39
CA THR A 245 -11.34 -17.06 9.28
C THR A 245 -10.59 -16.90 7.97
N VAL A 246 -9.30 -16.60 8.04
CA VAL A 246 -8.44 -16.41 6.86
C VAL A 246 -7.40 -17.53 6.82
N ILE A 247 -7.39 -18.33 5.76
CA ILE A 247 -6.35 -19.31 5.47
C ILE A 247 -5.45 -18.76 4.37
N ARG A 248 -4.16 -18.62 4.67
CA ARG A 248 -3.14 -18.21 3.74
C ARG A 248 -2.36 -19.41 3.22
N ILE A 249 -2.29 -19.56 1.89
CA ILE A 249 -1.52 -20.60 1.23
C ILE A 249 -0.13 -20.07 0.87
N GLU A 250 0.90 -20.80 1.27
CA GLU A 250 2.30 -20.60 0.90
C GLU A 250 2.93 -21.92 0.42
N SER A 251 4.22 -21.90 0.06
CA SER A 251 5.03 -23.07 -0.28
C SER A 251 6.45 -22.89 0.27
N ARG A 252 7.05 -23.92 0.83
CA ARG A 252 8.44 -23.89 1.33
C ARG A 252 9.45 -23.67 0.21
N SER A 253 9.18 -24.24 -0.96
CA SER A 253 10.05 -24.08 -2.14
C SER A 253 10.00 -22.66 -2.69
N ARG A 254 8.92 -21.91 -2.43
CA ARG A 254 8.75 -20.50 -2.82
C ARG A 254 7.98 -19.72 -1.75
N PRO A 255 8.59 -19.47 -0.59
CA PRO A 255 7.95 -18.72 0.48
C PRO A 255 7.69 -17.27 0.04
N ASP A 256 6.82 -16.59 0.75
CA ASP A 256 6.65 -15.13 0.57
C ASP A 256 8.00 -14.43 0.68
N PHE A 257 8.31 -13.58 -0.30
CA PHE A 257 9.60 -12.87 -0.31
C PHE A 257 9.76 -11.94 0.89
N LEU A 258 8.67 -11.46 1.51
CA LEU A 258 8.74 -10.67 2.73
C LEU A 258 9.31 -11.44 3.91
N ARG A 259 9.21 -12.77 3.93
CA ARG A 259 9.91 -13.60 4.94
C ARG A 259 11.44 -13.46 4.89
N THR A 260 11.96 -12.98 3.76
CA THR A 260 13.42 -12.73 3.59
C THR A 260 13.82 -11.27 3.87
N TYR A 261 12.87 -10.38 4.13
CA TYR A 261 13.16 -8.98 4.42
C TYR A 261 13.45 -8.75 5.91
N GLY A 262 14.43 -7.87 6.17
CA GLY A 262 14.77 -7.46 7.54
C GLY A 262 15.45 -8.53 8.38
N LEU A 263 15.89 -9.64 7.76
CA LEU A 263 16.64 -10.67 8.42
C LEU A 263 18.08 -10.16 8.65
N GLY A 264 18.36 -9.69 9.88
CA GLY A 264 19.73 -9.38 10.28
C GLY A 264 20.63 -10.62 10.28
N PRO A 265 21.96 -10.45 10.15
CA PRO A 265 22.90 -11.56 10.30
C PRO A 265 22.67 -12.25 11.64
N GLY A 266 22.48 -13.59 11.61
CA GLY A 266 22.29 -14.38 12.82
C GLY A 266 20.89 -14.32 13.45
N ASN A 267 19.84 -13.89 12.69
CA ASN A 267 18.47 -14.01 13.16
C ASN A 267 18.14 -15.49 13.47
N PRO A 268 17.87 -15.83 14.74
CA PRO A 268 17.66 -17.22 15.15
C PRO A 268 16.37 -17.84 14.56
N CYS A 269 15.43 -17.00 14.14
CA CYS A 269 14.14 -17.43 13.58
C CYS A 269 14.18 -17.69 12.07
N GLY A 270 15.28 -17.40 11.37
CA GLY A 270 15.35 -17.58 9.92
C GLY A 270 14.18 -16.91 9.19
N LEU A 271 13.48 -17.64 8.31
CA LEU A 271 12.33 -17.14 7.55
C LEU A 271 11.13 -16.73 8.43
N GLU A 272 11.10 -17.16 9.67
CA GLU A 272 10.03 -16.83 10.63
C GLU A 272 10.31 -15.53 11.41
N GLY A 273 11.48 -14.92 11.21
CA GLY A 273 11.93 -13.74 11.94
C GLY A 273 11.70 -12.40 11.22
N SER A 274 10.90 -12.36 10.17
CA SER A 274 10.62 -11.13 9.44
C SER A 274 9.50 -10.32 10.09
N ASP A 275 9.84 -9.19 10.70
CA ASP A 275 8.85 -8.25 11.26
C ASP A 275 7.81 -7.78 10.24
N MET A 276 8.23 -7.62 8.98
CA MET A 276 7.33 -7.13 7.94
C MET A 276 6.31 -8.19 7.54
N PHE A 277 6.75 -9.44 7.35
CA PHE A 277 5.82 -10.54 7.08
C PHE A 277 4.83 -10.71 8.24
N ASP A 278 5.35 -10.72 9.47
CA ASP A 278 4.56 -10.89 10.68
C ASP A 278 3.48 -9.81 10.80
N ALA A 279 3.85 -8.54 10.72
CA ALA A 279 2.90 -7.44 10.84
C ALA A 279 1.78 -7.46 9.79
N LEU A 280 2.06 -7.93 8.56
CA LEU A 280 1.09 -7.94 7.47
C LEU A 280 0.19 -9.18 7.44
N ASN A 281 0.51 -10.20 8.23
CA ASN A 281 -0.21 -11.49 8.23
C ASN A 281 -0.81 -11.87 9.60
N VAL A 282 -0.78 -10.97 10.56
CA VAL A 282 -1.36 -11.17 11.90
C VAL A 282 -2.83 -11.62 11.81
N GLY A 283 -3.21 -12.59 12.64
CA GLY A 283 -4.57 -13.11 12.74
C GLY A 283 -4.94 -14.15 11.68
N LYS A 284 -4.00 -14.58 10.82
CA LYS A 284 -4.26 -15.58 9.75
C LYS A 284 -3.82 -16.99 10.17
N LEU A 285 -4.35 -17.99 9.47
CA LEU A 285 -3.92 -19.39 9.53
C LEU A 285 -2.96 -19.65 8.36
N GLY A 286 -1.84 -20.32 8.58
CA GLY A 286 -0.85 -20.66 7.55
C GLY A 286 -0.93 -22.12 7.12
N LEU A 287 -1.10 -22.34 5.83
CA LEU A 287 -1.09 -23.65 5.18
C LEU A 287 -0.01 -23.67 4.09
N THR A 288 0.78 -24.75 4.01
CA THR A 288 1.69 -24.96 2.89
C THR A 288 1.09 -25.93 1.88
N LEU A 289 1.08 -25.53 0.60
CA LEU A 289 0.69 -26.37 -0.54
C LEU A 289 1.63 -26.15 -1.72
N ASN A 290 2.07 -27.25 -2.32
CA ASN A 290 2.78 -27.22 -3.59
C ASN A 290 1.81 -27.16 -4.76
N LEU A 291 1.50 -25.97 -5.27
CA LEU A 291 0.58 -25.79 -6.40
C LEU A 291 1.15 -26.25 -7.76
N LYS A 292 2.42 -26.72 -7.81
CA LYS A 292 2.95 -27.44 -8.98
C LYS A 292 2.60 -28.92 -8.96
N HIS A 293 2.23 -29.44 -7.80
CA HIS A 293 1.77 -30.82 -7.65
C HIS A 293 0.26 -30.88 -7.93
N PRO A 294 -0.24 -31.81 -8.78
CA PRO A 294 -1.66 -31.89 -9.11
C PRO A 294 -2.56 -32.05 -7.88
N GLU A 295 -2.12 -32.78 -6.89
CA GLU A 295 -2.87 -33.00 -5.66
C GLU A 295 -2.90 -31.75 -4.76
N GLY A 296 -1.84 -30.92 -4.79
CA GLY A 296 -1.83 -29.61 -4.14
C GLY A 296 -2.90 -28.68 -4.73
N VAL A 297 -3.06 -28.69 -6.06
CA VAL A 297 -4.14 -27.97 -6.74
C VAL A 297 -5.52 -28.53 -6.36
N ALA A 298 -5.66 -29.86 -6.26
CA ALA A 298 -6.91 -30.51 -5.87
C ALA A 298 -7.31 -30.11 -4.42
N LEU A 299 -6.36 -30.09 -3.50
CA LEU A 299 -6.58 -29.61 -2.13
C LEU A 299 -6.96 -28.12 -2.09
N ALA A 300 -6.28 -27.29 -2.89
CA ALA A 300 -6.65 -25.88 -3.04
C ALA A 300 -8.09 -25.71 -3.53
N LYS A 301 -8.53 -26.49 -4.52
CA LYS A 301 -9.93 -26.48 -5.00
C LYS A 301 -10.92 -26.92 -3.92
N ARG A 302 -10.59 -27.91 -3.11
CA ARG A 302 -11.42 -28.30 -1.95
C ARG A 302 -11.57 -27.15 -0.96
N LEU A 303 -10.49 -26.41 -0.65
CA LEU A 303 -10.51 -25.22 0.20
C LEU A 303 -11.29 -24.08 -0.43
N ILE A 304 -11.22 -23.88 -1.74
CA ILE A 304 -12.06 -22.93 -2.47
C ILE A 304 -13.55 -23.28 -2.30
N GLY A 305 -13.90 -24.58 -2.33
CA GLY A 305 -15.26 -25.06 -2.03
C GLY A 305 -15.73 -24.67 -0.63
N TRP A 306 -14.85 -24.70 0.37
CA TRP A 306 -15.13 -24.29 1.74
C TRP A 306 -15.23 -22.77 1.92
N ALA A 307 -14.50 -21.98 1.14
CA ALA A 307 -14.38 -20.54 1.32
C ALA A 307 -15.61 -19.76 0.79
N ASP A 308 -15.92 -18.63 1.42
CA ASP A 308 -16.87 -17.63 0.91
C ASP A 308 -16.23 -16.72 -0.12
N ALA A 309 -14.94 -16.48 0.03
CA ALA A 309 -14.14 -15.68 -0.91
C ALA A 309 -12.74 -16.24 -1.12
N VAL A 310 -12.22 -15.99 -2.32
CA VAL A 310 -10.82 -16.18 -2.69
C VAL A 310 -10.19 -14.83 -2.93
N ALA A 311 -9.04 -14.59 -2.32
CA ALA A 311 -8.23 -13.38 -2.53
C ALA A 311 -6.87 -13.77 -3.11
N GLU A 312 -6.43 -13.09 -4.17
CA GLU A 312 -5.12 -13.32 -4.77
C GLU A 312 -4.49 -12.01 -5.27
N ASN A 313 -3.15 -11.97 -5.30
CA ASN A 313 -2.40 -10.85 -5.86
C ASN A 313 -1.21 -11.28 -6.72
N PHE A 314 -1.32 -12.42 -7.36
CA PHE A 314 -0.33 -12.90 -8.33
C PHE A 314 -0.49 -12.21 -9.69
N ALA A 315 0.52 -12.38 -10.56
CA ALA A 315 0.34 -12.02 -11.96
C ALA A 315 -0.76 -12.90 -12.60
N PRO A 316 -1.61 -12.37 -13.49
CA PRO A 316 -2.78 -13.07 -14.05
C PRO A 316 -2.48 -14.45 -14.62
N ARG A 317 -1.28 -14.63 -15.21
CA ARG A 317 -0.82 -15.91 -15.75
C ARG A 317 -0.64 -17.01 -14.69
N ALA A 318 -0.37 -16.66 -13.42
CA ALA A 318 -0.07 -17.64 -12.38
C ALA A 318 -1.34 -18.42 -11.98
N MET A 319 -2.41 -17.71 -11.58
CA MET A 319 -3.67 -18.36 -11.22
C MET A 319 -4.25 -19.17 -12.38
N ARG A 320 -4.18 -18.63 -13.61
CA ARG A 320 -4.58 -19.35 -14.82
C ARG A 320 -3.74 -20.61 -15.07
N GLY A 321 -2.43 -20.53 -14.84
CA GLY A 321 -1.51 -21.68 -14.97
C GLY A 321 -1.81 -22.82 -13.98
N PHE A 322 -2.41 -22.50 -12.83
CA PHE A 322 -2.88 -23.48 -11.84
C PHE A 322 -4.32 -23.96 -12.09
N GLY A 323 -5.07 -23.34 -13.03
CA GLY A 323 -6.50 -23.58 -13.19
C GLY A 323 -7.34 -23.10 -12.00
N LEU A 324 -6.87 -22.06 -11.33
CA LEU A 324 -7.48 -21.44 -10.15
C LEU A 324 -7.90 -19.98 -10.42
N ASP A 325 -7.96 -19.56 -11.69
CA ASP A 325 -8.54 -18.27 -12.08
C ASP A 325 -10.07 -18.29 -11.99
N TYR A 326 -10.66 -17.08 -11.92
CA TYR A 326 -12.12 -16.96 -11.76
C TYR A 326 -12.92 -17.68 -12.85
N GLY A 327 -12.48 -17.59 -14.12
CA GLY A 327 -13.16 -18.25 -15.24
C GLY A 327 -13.23 -19.77 -15.08
N SER A 328 -12.14 -20.38 -14.57
CA SER A 328 -12.08 -21.81 -14.29
C SER A 328 -12.93 -22.23 -13.10
N LEU A 329 -13.04 -21.38 -12.06
CA LEU A 329 -13.69 -21.71 -10.80
C LEU A 329 -15.19 -21.37 -10.78
N ALA A 330 -15.62 -20.34 -11.49
CA ALA A 330 -17.00 -19.84 -11.43
C ALA A 330 -18.04 -20.87 -11.91
N ALA A 331 -17.66 -21.79 -12.82
CA ALA A 331 -18.51 -22.89 -13.27
C ALA A 331 -18.75 -23.94 -12.18
N GLU A 332 -17.71 -24.21 -11.35
CA GLU A 332 -17.78 -25.16 -10.23
C GLU A 332 -18.44 -24.55 -8.98
N LYS A 333 -18.27 -23.23 -8.79
CA LYS A 333 -18.78 -22.47 -7.64
C LYS A 333 -19.40 -21.14 -8.08
N PRO A 334 -20.66 -21.13 -8.54
CA PRO A 334 -21.32 -19.92 -9.06
C PRO A 334 -21.53 -18.80 -8.04
N ASP A 335 -21.44 -19.10 -6.76
CA ASP A 335 -21.51 -18.15 -5.65
C ASP A 335 -20.13 -17.63 -5.18
N LEU A 336 -19.05 -17.97 -5.90
CA LEU A 336 -17.70 -17.57 -5.56
C LEU A 336 -17.51 -16.04 -5.64
N VAL A 337 -17.09 -15.43 -4.56
CA VAL A 337 -16.51 -14.10 -4.58
C VAL A 337 -15.00 -14.25 -4.76
N MET A 338 -14.44 -13.75 -5.85
CA MET A 338 -13.00 -13.74 -6.05
C MET A 338 -12.50 -12.31 -6.21
N ILE A 339 -11.45 -11.93 -5.48
CA ILE A 339 -10.78 -10.66 -5.66
C ILE A 339 -9.35 -10.89 -6.14
N SER A 340 -9.03 -10.24 -7.25
CA SER A 340 -7.68 -10.22 -7.83
C SER A 340 -7.10 -8.81 -7.70
N SER A 341 -5.90 -8.70 -7.13
CA SER A 341 -5.23 -7.41 -6.93
C SER A 341 -3.80 -7.48 -7.41
N CYS A 342 -3.56 -7.10 -8.65
CA CYS A 342 -2.21 -7.01 -9.21
C CYS A 342 -1.90 -5.59 -9.69
N LEU A 343 -0.66 -5.35 -10.12
CA LEU A 343 -0.21 -4.00 -10.43
C LEU A 343 -1.06 -3.34 -11.54
N GLN A 344 -1.30 -4.05 -12.65
CA GLN A 344 -1.95 -3.53 -13.87
C GLN A 344 -3.38 -4.05 -14.10
N GLY A 345 -3.92 -4.89 -13.19
CA GLY A 345 -5.22 -5.55 -13.37
C GLY A 345 -5.14 -6.82 -14.21
N GLN A 346 -6.26 -7.52 -14.33
CA GLN A 346 -6.35 -8.85 -14.92
C GLN A 346 -6.38 -8.86 -16.45
N THR A 347 -6.58 -7.71 -17.08
CA THR A 347 -6.75 -7.57 -18.54
C THR A 347 -5.88 -6.44 -19.10
N GLY A 348 -5.71 -6.40 -20.40
CA GLY A 348 -4.98 -5.35 -21.10
C GLY A 348 -3.55 -5.73 -21.51
N PRO A 349 -2.91 -4.88 -22.34
CA PRO A 349 -1.60 -5.17 -22.91
C PRO A 349 -0.47 -5.27 -21.85
N HIS A 350 -0.60 -4.58 -20.72
CA HIS A 350 0.42 -4.56 -19.67
C HIS A 350 0.06 -5.44 -18.46
N LYS A 351 -0.96 -6.31 -18.54
CA LYS A 351 -1.43 -7.14 -17.41
C LYS A 351 -0.36 -8.02 -16.77
N ASP A 352 0.61 -8.46 -17.54
CA ASP A 352 1.71 -9.33 -17.07
C ASP A 352 2.99 -8.56 -16.72
N TYR A 353 2.97 -7.23 -16.81
CA TYR A 353 4.09 -6.36 -16.45
C TYR A 353 4.40 -6.50 -14.95
N PRO A 354 5.67 -6.81 -14.58
CA PRO A 354 6.06 -6.98 -13.19
C PRO A 354 6.35 -5.65 -12.51
N GLY A 355 6.08 -5.56 -11.23
CA GLY A 355 6.47 -4.39 -10.42
C GLY A 355 6.01 -4.52 -8.98
N PHE A 356 6.51 -3.60 -8.17
CA PHE A 356 6.17 -3.43 -6.76
C PHE A 356 5.57 -2.03 -6.54
N GLY A 357 5.26 -1.69 -5.31
CA GLY A 357 4.66 -0.42 -4.96
C GLY A 357 5.43 0.83 -5.40
N GLY A 358 6.76 0.76 -5.54
CA GLY A 358 7.58 1.86 -6.10
C GLY A 358 7.25 2.13 -7.57
N GLN A 359 7.19 1.08 -8.41
CA GLN A 359 6.73 1.20 -9.79
C GLN A 359 5.26 1.62 -9.87
N GLY A 360 4.42 1.13 -8.96
CA GLY A 360 3.03 1.55 -8.84
C GLY A 360 2.87 3.04 -8.55
N ALA A 361 3.70 3.59 -7.66
CA ALA A 361 3.71 5.02 -7.34
C ALA A 361 4.09 5.89 -8.54
N ALA A 362 5.10 5.46 -9.31
CA ALA A 362 5.54 6.16 -10.51
C ALA A 362 4.47 6.09 -11.61
N LEU A 363 3.98 4.88 -11.94
CA LEU A 363 2.93 4.67 -12.93
C LEU A 363 1.64 5.41 -12.59
N GLY A 364 1.29 5.52 -11.31
CA GLY A 364 0.08 6.19 -10.84
C GLY A 364 0.18 7.71 -10.73
N GLY A 365 1.37 8.31 -11.00
CA GLY A 365 1.58 9.76 -11.02
C GLY A 365 2.05 10.37 -9.70
N TYR A 366 2.15 9.63 -8.60
CA TYR A 366 2.52 10.17 -7.30
C TYR A 366 3.89 10.86 -7.29
N ASN A 367 4.86 10.31 -8.03
CA ASN A 367 6.20 10.89 -8.11
C ASN A 367 6.22 12.29 -8.76
N MET A 368 5.27 12.60 -9.65
CA MET A 368 5.20 13.94 -10.25
C MET A 368 4.70 15.02 -9.29
N LEU A 369 3.97 14.62 -8.25
CA LEU A 369 3.37 15.55 -7.28
C LEU A 369 4.17 15.68 -5.99
N THR A 370 5.12 14.77 -5.71
CA THR A 370 5.81 14.72 -4.43
C THR A 370 7.30 14.96 -4.55
N GLY A 371 7.82 15.78 -3.64
CA GLY A 371 9.22 16.17 -3.58
C GLY A 371 9.44 17.66 -3.72
N TRP A 372 10.70 18.04 -3.77
CA TRP A 372 11.13 19.41 -3.93
C TRP A 372 11.40 19.74 -5.40
N PRO A 373 11.18 20.97 -5.86
CA PRO A 373 11.35 21.34 -7.27
C PRO A 373 12.78 21.28 -7.77
N ASP A 374 13.75 21.44 -6.87
CA ASP A 374 15.19 21.54 -7.14
C ASP A 374 15.92 20.18 -7.23
N ARG A 375 15.20 19.07 -7.07
CA ARG A 375 15.79 17.73 -7.06
C ARG A 375 14.86 16.68 -7.65
N GLU A 376 15.30 15.41 -7.68
CA GLU A 376 14.51 14.30 -8.15
C GLU A 376 13.23 14.11 -7.32
N PRO A 377 12.13 13.65 -7.95
CA PRO A 377 10.88 13.33 -7.26
C PRO A 377 11.08 12.20 -6.25
N ILE A 378 10.22 12.21 -5.24
CA ILE A 378 10.12 11.10 -4.28
C ILE A 378 8.67 10.63 -4.22
N GLY A 379 8.44 9.32 -4.24
CA GLY A 379 7.10 8.79 -3.95
C GLY A 379 6.80 8.91 -2.44
N PRO A 380 5.57 9.21 -2.05
CA PRO A 380 5.19 9.13 -0.64
C PRO A 380 5.49 7.72 -0.13
N TYR A 381 6.31 7.59 0.92
CA TYR A 381 6.77 6.30 1.44
C TYR A 381 7.43 5.36 0.40
N GLY A 382 7.86 5.84 -0.76
CA GLY A 382 8.46 5.05 -1.84
C GLY A 382 7.57 3.96 -2.44
N THR A 383 6.64 3.40 -1.69
CA THR A 383 5.74 2.30 -2.09
C THR A 383 4.28 2.57 -1.74
N ILE A 384 3.81 3.81 -1.91
CA ILE A 384 2.48 4.25 -1.47
C ILE A 384 1.34 3.36 -1.96
N THR A 385 1.45 2.75 -3.14
CA THR A 385 0.40 1.87 -3.68
C THR A 385 0.23 0.59 -2.87
N ASP A 386 1.29 0.09 -2.22
CA ASP A 386 1.20 -1.07 -1.32
C ASP A 386 0.43 -0.76 -0.02
N SER A 387 0.30 0.52 0.34
CA SER A 387 -0.50 0.96 1.48
C SER A 387 -1.89 1.45 1.08
N LEU A 388 -2.02 2.07 -0.09
CA LEU A 388 -3.26 2.66 -0.59
C LEU A 388 -4.18 1.61 -1.21
N ALA A 389 -3.68 0.79 -2.16
CA ALA A 389 -4.48 -0.20 -2.86
C ALA A 389 -5.18 -1.20 -1.92
N PRO A 390 -4.58 -1.68 -0.81
CA PRO A 390 -5.26 -2.55 0.13
C PRO A 390 -6.62 -2.05 0.63
N ARG A 391 -6.79 -0.74 0.78
CA ARG A 391 -8.05 -0.12 1.23
C ARG A 391 -9.14 -0.25 0.17
N PHE A 392 -8.78 -0.08 -1.09
CA PHE A 392 -9.67 -0.29 -2.23
C PHE A 392 -10.01 -1.77 -2.39
N VAL A 393 -9.02 -2.66 -2.26
CA VAL A 393 -9.20 -4.12 -2.31
C VAL A 393 -10.13 -4.58 -1.18
N ALA A 394 -9.87 -4.18 0.06
CA ALA A 394 -10.73 -4.53 1.19
C ALA A 394 -12.16 -3.99 1.02
N THR A 395 -12.31 -2.78 0.48
CA THR A 395 -13.63 -2.18 0.19
C THR A 395 -14.38 -2.96 -0.89
N ALA A 396 -13.70 -3.33 -1.97
CA ALA A 396 -14.27 -4.15 -3.03
C ALA A 396 -14.69 -5.53 -2.52
N LEU A 397 -13.81 -6.23 -1.77
CA LEU A 397 -14.12 -7.55 -1.21
C LEU A 397 -15.29 -7.49 -0.23
N ALA A 398 -15.35 -6.49 0.66
CA ALA A 398 -16.48 -6.30 1.56
C ALA A 398 -17.79 -6.09 0.79
N SER A 399 -17.75 -5.32 -0.30
CA SER A 399 -18.91 -5.11 -1.18
C SER A 399 -19.35 -6.43 -1.86
N GLY A 400 -18.41 -7.22 -2.37
CA GLY A 400 -18.67 -8.51 -2.98
C GLY A 400 -19.27 -9.53 -2.00
N LEU A 401 -18.73 -9.60 -0.78
CA LEU A 401 -19.28 -10.47 0.27
C LEU A 401 -20.70 -10.06 0.67
N LEU A 402 -20.99 -8.77 0.80
CA LEU A 402 -22.34 -8.27 1.06
C LEU A 402 -23.29 -8.50 -0.13
N TYR A 403 -22.79 -8.36 -1.36
CA TYR A 403 -23.54 -8.72 -2.56
C TYR A 403 -23.91 -10.20 -2.57
N ARG A 404 -22.95 -11.09 -2.32
CA ARG A 404 -23.20 -12.54 -2.20
C ARG A 404 -24.20 -12.87 -1.11
N ARG A 405 -24.07 -12.29 0.10
CA ARG A 405 -25.03 -12.49 1.20
C ARG A 405 -26.46 -12.10 0.82
N ARG A 406 -26.62 -11.04 0.00
CA ARG A 406 -27.93 -10.52 -0.43
C ARG A 406 -28.52 -11.28 -1.59
N THR A 407 -27.71 -11.75 -2.54
CA THR A 407 -28.18 -12.29 -3.83
C THR A 407 -27.97 -13.79 -4.00
N GLY A 408 -27.09 -14.39 -3.21
CA GLY A 408 -26.61 -15.76 -3.41
C GLY A 408 -25.68 -15.93 -4.61
N LYS A 409 -25.27 -14.85 -5.28
CA LYS A 409 -24.45 -14.88 -6.49
C LYS A 409 -23.00 -14.53 -6.19
N GLY A 410 -22.07 -15.16 -6.92
CA GLY A 410 -20.66 -14.82 -6.91
C GLY A 410 -20.34 -13.62 -7.80
N VAL A 411 -19.09 -13.16 -7.71
CA VAL A 411 -18.58 -12.03 -8.47
C VAL A 411 -17.04 -12.05 -8.49
N HIS A 412 -16.45 -11.69 -9.62
CA HIS A 412 -15.02 -11.39 -9.72
C HIS A 412 -14.82 -9.88 -9.60
N LEU A 413 -13.87 -9.51 -8.76
CA LEU A 413 -13.50 -8.15 -8.42
C LEU A 413 -12.02 -7.95 -8.83
N ASP A 414 -11.77 -7.15 -9.86
CA ASP A 414 -10.43 -6.86 -10.36
C ASP A 414 -10.04 -5.44 -9.94
N VAL A 415 -9.04 -5.33 -9.06
CA VAL A 415 -8.50 -4.05 -8.54
C VAL A 415 -7.04 -3.92 -8.97
N SER A 416 -6.77 -3.07 -9.95
CA SER A 416 -5.41 -2.68 -10.32
C SER A 416 -4.84 -1.69 -9.29
N GLN A 417 -3.61 -1.91 -8.82
CA GLN A 417 -2.95 -0.96 -7.93
C GLN A 417 -2.73 0.40 -8.61
N VAL A 418 -2.37 0.40 -9.89
CA VAL A 418 -2.19 1.64 -10.68
C VAL A 418 -3.51 2.37 -10.84
N GLU A 419 -4.61 1.68 -11.17
CA GLU A 419 -5.94 2.30 -11.27
C GLU A 419 -6.39 2.88 -9.92
N ALA A 420 -6.15 2.16 -8.82
CA ALA A 420 -6.45 2.67 -7.48
C ALA A 420 -5.64 3.93 -7.13
N ALA A 421 -4.37 3.98 -7.55
CA ALA A 421 -3.52 5.16 -7.40
C ALA A 421 -4.05 6.35 -8.19
N VAL A 422 -4.32 6.18 -9.49
CA VAL A 422 -4.88 7.23 -10.36
C VAL A 422 -6.25 7.69 -9.86
N TYR A 423 -7.11 6.75 -9.38
CA TYR A 423 -8.41 7.09 -8.79
C TYR A 423 -8.29 8.01 -7.57
N SER A 424 -7.31 7.79 -6.72
CA SER A 424 -7.08 8.65 -5.55
C SER A 424 -6.57 10.04 -5.93
N LEU A 425 -6.02 10.21 -7.13
CA LEU A 425 -5.56 11.47 -7.71
C LEU A 425 -6.59 12.09 -8.70
N SER A 426 -7.85 11.64 -8.67
CA SER A 426 -8.90 12.16 -9.56
C SER A 426 -8.99 13.69 -9.62
N PRO A 427 -8.86 14.46 -8.50
CA PRO A 427 -8.87 15.93 -8.57
C PRO A 427 -7.72 16.49 -9.43
N TRP A 428 -6.54 15.89 -9.38
CA TRP A 428 -5.39 16.31 -10.19
C TRP A 428 -5.61 16.04 -11.68
N ILE A 429 -6.18 14.88 -12.02
CA ILE A 429 -6.52 14.55 -13.41
C ILE A 429 -7.59 15.52 -13.94
N ALA A 430 -8.62 15.79 -13.13
CA ALA A 430 -9.68 16.73 -13.50
C ALA A 430 -9.16 18.17 -13.67
N ASP A 431 -8.26 18.62 -12.80
CA ASP A 431 -7.64 19.95 -12.90
C ASP A 431 -6.78 20.08 -14.17
N TYR A 432 -6.04 19.02 -14.53
CA TYR A 432 -5.33 19.00 -15.80
C TYR A 432 -6.30 19.04 -16.99
N ASP A 433 -7.35 18.23 -16.97
CA ASP A 433 -8.30 18.14 -18.08
C ASP A 433 -9.08 19.44 -18.32
N VAL A 434 -9.42 20.15 -17.25
CA VAL A 434 -10.22 21.40 -17.32
C VAL A 434 -9.35 22.65 -17.48
N ASN A 435 -8.23 22.71 -16.76
CA ASN A 435 -7.41 23.93 -16.63
C ASN A 435 -6.01 23.80 -17.27
N GLY A 436 -5.60 22.59 -17.70
CA GLY A 436 -4.25 22.33 -18.24
C GLY A 436 -3.15 22.30 -17.17
N HIS A 437 -3.49 22.24 -15.88
CA HIS A 437 -2.52 22.25 -14.79
C HIS A 437 -1.88 20.88 -14.61
N THR A 438 -0.62 20.75 -14.96
CA THR A 438 0.14 19.50 -14.80
C THR A 438 0.54 19.23 -13.34
N GLY A 439 0.41 20.22 -12.45
CA GLY A 439 0.96 20.18 -11.12
C GLY A 439 2.49 20.31 -11.11
N ILE A 440 3.01 20.73 -9.98
CA ILE A 440 4.45 20.84 -9.73
C ILE A 440 4.78 20.29 -8.34
N ARG A 441 6.00 19.82 -8.15
CA ARG A 441 6.52 19.51 -6.83
C ARG A 441 6.82 20.82 -6.09
N GLN A 442 6.25 21.01 -4.91
CA GLN A 442 6.37 22.23 -4.11
C GLN A 442 6.98 21.99 -2.72
N GLY A 443 7.47 20.76 -2.47
CA GLY A 443 7.85 20.36 -1.11
C GLY A 443 6.64 20.36 -0.18
N ASN A 444 6.74 21.12 0.90
CA ASN A 444 5.63 21.29 1.86
C ASN A 444 4.85 22.61 1.66
N ARG A 445 5.15 23.38 0.63
CA ARG A 445 4.52 24.69 0.38
C ARG A 445 3.11 24.54 -0.18
N SER A 446 2.29 25.55 0.05
CA SER A 446 0.91 25.69 -0.47
C SER A 446 0.73 27.05 -1.12
N GLU A 447 -0.03 27.11 -2.20
CA GLU A 447 -0.45 28.38 -2.83
C GLU A 447 -1.61 29.04 -2.08
N ARG A 448 -2.24 28.33 -1.14
CA ARG A 448 -3.44 28.78 -0.41
C ARG A 448 -3.16 29.17 1.04
N PHE A 449 -2.09 28.66 1.61
CA PHE A 449 -1.76 28.79 3.04
C PHE A 449 -0.27 29.08 3.20
N VAL A 450 0.07 30.16 3.88
CA VAL A 450 1.46 30.54 4.18
C VAL A 450 1.54 31.15 5.57
N PRO A 451 2.39 30.63 6.47
CA PRO A 451 3.24 29.44 6.29
C PRO A 451 2.47 28.12 6.24
N HIS A 452 3.05 27.15 5.56
CA HIS A 452 2.62 25.76 5.53
C HIS A 452 3.85 24.89 5.30
N GLY A 453 4.27 24.13 6.31
CA GLY A 453 5.52 23.39 6.18
C GLY A 453 5.87 22.55 7.39
N ALA A 454 7.02 21.87 7.29
CA ALA A 454 7.66 21.17 8.41
C ALA A 454 8.99 21.85 8.72
N PHE A 455 9.16 22.31 9.95
CA PHE A 455 10.26 23.14 10.40
C PHE A 455 11.16 22.37 11.37
N PRO A 456 12.50 22.53 11.30
CA PRO A 456 13.43 21.79 12.12
C PRO A 456 13.28 22.14 13.61
N CYS A 457 13.39 21.12 14.44
CA CYS A 457 13.39 21.24 15.90
C CYS A 457 14.68 20.69 16.51
N ALA A 458 14.86 20.82 17.82
CA ALA A 458 15.99 20.25 18.53
C ALA A 458 15.99 18.72 18.44
N GLY A 459 17.17 18.14 18.18
CA GLY A 459 17.37 16.70 18.03
C GLY A 459 17.68 16.28 16.61
N ASP A 460 17.96 14.99 16.42
CA ASP A 460 18.30 14.40 15.13
C ASP A 460 17.03 14.04 14.36
N ASP A 461 16.84 14.63 13.18
CA ASP A 461 15.71 14.44 12.29
C ASP A 461 14.33 14.75 12.94
N ARG A 462 14.27 15.83 13.76
CA ARG A 462 13.07 16.27 14.47
C ARG A 462 12.46 17.51 13.83
N PHE A 463 11.13 17.50 13.67
CA PHE A 463 10.40 18.58 13.00
C PHE A 463 9.05 18.81 13.67
N VAL A 464 8.55 20.04 13.53
CA VAL A 464 7.15 20.40 13.76
C VAL A 464 6.53 20.79 12.43
N ALA A 465 5.39 20.19 12.09
CA ALA A 465 4.57 20.65 10.98
C ALA A 465 3.60 21.71 11.50
N LEU A 466 3.46 22.82 10.77
CA LEU A 466 2.50 23.88 11.09
C LEU A 466 1.87 24.48 9.82
N ALA A 467 0.67 25.01 9.98
CA ALA A 467 -0.05 25.74 8.94
C ALA A 467 -0.79 26.95 9.54
N CYS A 468 -0.78 28.07 8.78
CA CYS A 468 -1.67 29.21 9.02
C CYS A 468 -2.71 29.23 7.90
N TRP A 469 -3.98 29.08 8.26
CA TRP A 469 -5.07 28.97 7.30
C TRP A 469 -5.52 30.32 6.77
N ASP A 470 -5.36 31.38 7.57
CA ASP A 470 -5.79 32.74 7.23
C ASP A 470 -4.86 33.83 7.80
N ASP A 471 -5.25 35.08 7.62
CA ASP A 471 -4.50 36.24 8.10
C ASP A 471 -4.61 36.44 9.63
N ALA A 472 -5.57 35.83 10.31
CA ALA A 472 -5.66 35.85 11.77
C ALA A 472 -4.66 34.90 12.39
N ASP A 473 -4.51 33.70 11.82
CA ASP A 473 -3.49 32.72 12.23
C ASP A 473 -2.09 33.30 12.07
N TRP A 474 -1.84 34.02 10.95
CA TRP A 474 -0.54 34.68 10.75
C TRP A 474 -0.23 35.69 11.86
N ARG A 475 -1.16 36.55 12.23
CA ARG A 475 -0.97 37.52 13.34
C ARG A 475 -0.70 36.81 14.65
N THR A 476 -1.48 35.80 14.98
CA THR A 476 -1.27 34.99 16.18
C THR A 476 0.10 34.31 16.19
N LEU A 477 0.51 33.76 15.06
CA LEU A 477 1.82 33.13 14.94
C LEU A 477 2.96 34.14 15.16
N THR A 478 2.89 35.34 14.55
CA THR A 478 3.91 36.37 14.71
C THR A 478 4.04 36.84 16.14
N ASP A 479 2.93 36.95 16.87
CA ASP A 479 2.92 37.26 18.30
C ASP A 479 3.62 36.17 19.14
N VAL A 480 3.30 34.90 18.86
CA VAL A 480 3.89 33.74 19.58
C VAL A 480 5.38 33.63 19.35
N ILE A 481 5.86 33.81 18.11
CA ILE A 481 7.28 33.66 17.78
C ILE A 481 8.09 34.95 17.97
N GLY A 482 7.43 36.06 18.29
CA GLY A 482 8.07 37.35 18.62
C GLY A 482 8.56 38.12 17.39
N ILE A 483 7.83 38.06 16.26
CA ILE A 483 8.11 38.87 15.08
C ILE A 483 7.66 40.32 15.35
N ASP A 484 8.47 41.28 14.97
CA ASP A 484 8.15 42.70 15.13
C ASP A 484 6.91 43.12 14.31
N GLU A 485 6.22 44.15 14.81
CA GLU A 485 4.97 44.65 14.25
C GLU A 485 5.11 45.12 12.79
N ALA A 486 6.26 45.70 12.44
CA ALA A 486 6.51 46.17 11.07
C ALA A 486 6.58 45.01 10.07
N THR A 487 7.29 43.94 10.42
CA THR A 487 7.39 42.73 9.61
C THR A 487 6.05 41.98 9.56
N SER A 488 5.37 41.82 10.71
CA SER A 488 4.04 41.21 10.80
C SER A 488 3.01 41.94 9.93
N GLY A 489 3.01 43.28 9.99
CA GLY A 489 2.12 44.12 9.18
C GLY A 489 2.43 44.10 7.68
N ARG A 490 3.72 44.08 7.30
CA ARG A 490 4.14 43.95 5.89
C ARG A 490 3.66 42.62 5.28
N LEU A 491 3.64 41.56 6.05
CA LEU A 491 3.25 40.19 5.65
C LEU A 491 1.80 39.84 6.02
N SER A 492 0.98 40.84 6.27
CA SER A 492 -0.40 40.65 6.78
C SER A 492 -1.38 40.01 5.81
N THR A 493 -1.08 39.98 4.49
CA THR A 493 -1.93 39.38 3.47
C THR A 493 -1.31 38.13 2.88
N LEU A 494 -2.12 37.15 2.43
CA LEU A 494 -1.64 35.94 1.77
C LEU A 494 -0.72 36.25 0.59
N ALA A 495 -1.05 37.24 -0.24
CA ALA A 495 -0.24 37.62 -1.39
C ALA A 495 1.16 38.11 -0.99
N ALA A 496 1.27 38.90 0.09
CA ALA A 496 2.55 39.34 0.64
C ALA A 496 3.36 38.15 1.21
N ARG A 497 2.70 37.23 1.88
CA ARG A 497 3.36 36.01 2.41
C ARG A 497 3.82 35.08 1.31
N LEU A 498 3.06 34.88 0.24
CA LEU A 498 3.47 34.09 -0.93
C LEU A 498 4.73 34.66 -1.59
N ALA A 499 4.82 36.00 -1.68
CA ALA A 499 5.99 36.67 -2.25
C ALA A 499 7.24 36.62 -1.35
N ALA A 500 7.09 36.31 -0.06
CA ALA A 500 8.16 36.28 0.94
C ALA A 500 8.27 34.91 1.65
N VAL A 501 7.86 33.83 1.00
CA VAL A 501 7.75 32.51 1.63
C VAL A 501 9.10 32.02 2.20
N ASP A 502 10.20 32.25 1.51
CA ASP A 502 11.54 31.86 1.97
C ASP A 502 11.91 32.60 3.28
N GLU A 503 11.69 33.91 3.33
CA GLU A 503 11.91 34.72 4.54
C GLU A 503 11.08 34.22 5.71
N ILE A 504 9.81 33.88 5.49
CA ILE A 504 8.92 33.36 6.54
C ILE A 504 9.39 32.00 7.04
N GLU A 505 9.77 31.11 6.13
CA GLU A 505 10.30 29.78 6.48
C GLU A 505 11.59 29.89 7.30
N GLU A 506 12.49 30.82 6.95
CA GLU A 506 13.72 31.07 7.71
C GLU A 506 13.43 31.59 9.12
N MET A 507 12.51 32.54 9.29
CA MET A 507 12.13 33.07 10.60
C MET A 507 11.54 31.96 11.50
N ILE A 508 10.66 31.14 10.96
CA ILE A 508 10.05 30.03 11.72
C ILE A 508 11.11 28.98 12.07
N ALA A 509 11.93 28.59 11.10
CA ALA A 509 13.00 27.61 11.30
C ALA A 509 14.01 28.09 12.38
N ALA A 510 14.37 29.35 12.40
CA ALA A 510 15.23 29.93 13.43
C ALA A 510 14.59 29.85 14.83
N TRP A 511 13.28 30.07 14.91
CA TRP A 511 12.55 30.01 16.19
C TRP A 511 12.38 28.55 16.68
N THR A 512 12.12 27.59 15.77
CA THR A 512 11.86 26.18 16.13
C THR A 512 13.13 25.36 16.39
N ALA A 513 14.26 25.65 15.74
CA ALA A 513 15.47 24.82 15.70
C ALA A 513 16.05 24.45 17.09
N GLY A 514 15.91 25.34 18.08
CA GLY A 514 16.39 25.09 19.43
C GLY A 514 15.35 24.53 20.41
N ARG A 515 14.15 24.19 19.94
CA ARG A 515 12.99 23.81 20.74
C ARG A 515 12.63 22.34 20.55
N ASP A 516 12.08 21.72 21.57
CA ASP A 516 11.49 20.39 21.46
C ASP A 516 10.23 20.42 20.57
N ALA A 517 10.07 19.43 19.69
CA ALA A 517 9.01 19.41 18.69
C ALA A 517 7.61 19.32 19.30
N LEU A 518 7.43 18.49 20.37
CA LEU A 518 6.14 18.34 21.04
C LEU A 518 5.78 19.62 21.80
N ALA A 519 6.70 20.14 22.61
CA ALA A 519 6.49 21.38 23.36
C ALA A 519 6.23 22.58 22.44
N THR A 520 6.86 22.61 21.26
CA THR A 520 6.61 23.63 20.23
C THR A 520 5.20 23.52 19.68
N ALA A 521 4.77 22.32 19.33
CA ALA A 521 3.40 22.06 18.85
C ALA A 521 2.35 22.43 19.91
N GLU A 522 2.55 22.04 21.17
CA GLU A 522 1.67 22.39 22.30
C GLU A 522 1.56 23.92 22.50
N THR A 523 2.69 24.63 22.39
CA THR A 523 2.71 26.10 22.48
C THR A 523 1.88 26.75 21.39
N LEU A 524 2.03 26.29 20.16
CA LEU A 524 1.29 26.81 19.00
C LEU A 524 -0.21 26.44 19.06
N GLN A 525 -0.54 25.21 19.45
CA GLN A 525 -1.91 24.75 19.62
C GLN A 525 -2.64 25.54 20.73
N ALA A 526 -1.97 25.83 21.84
CA ALA A 526 -2.53 26.65 22.92
C ALA A 526 -2.88 28.07 22.46
N ALA A 527 -2.20 28.59 21.44
CA ALA A 527 -2.51 29.87 20.79
C ALA A 527 -3.54 29.74 19.66
N GLY A 528 -4.00 28.52 19.31
CA GLY A 528 -4.96 28.27 18.26
C GLY A 528 -4.35 28.04 16.86
N ILE A 529 -3.02 27.90 16.75
CA ILE A 529 -2.33 27.61 15.50
C ILE A 529 -2.27 26.09 15.29
N GLU A 530 -2.61 25.63 14.09
CA GLU A 530 -2.46 24.23 13.73
C GLU A 530 -0.98 23.84 13.66
N ALA A 531 -0.56 22.98 14.58
CA ALA A 531 0.80 22.47 14.62
C ALA A 531 0.83 21.07 15.24
N VAL A 532 1.69 20.19 14.72
CA VAL A 532 1.88 18.83 15.25
C VAL A 532 3.35 18.44 15.12
N PRO A 533 3.91 17.64 16.07
CA PRO A 533 5.24 17.09 15.88
C PRO A 533 5.21 16.09 14.71
N VAL A 534 6.26 16.08 13.89
CA VAL A 534 6.45 15.01 12.90
C VAL A 534 6.92 13.78 13.65
N ALA A 535 6.00 12.85 13.90
CA ALA A 535 6.22 11.69 14.75
C ALA A 535 7.07 10.62 14.05
N ASP A 536 8.04 10.08 14.76
CA ASP A 536 8.71 8.83 14.40
C ASP A 536 8.00 7.61 15.01
N LEU A 537 8.54 6.40 14.79
CA LEU A 537 7.91 5.16 15.28
C LEU A 537 7.89 5.10 16.83
N GLY A 538 8.86 5.72 17.51
CA GLY A 538 8.90 5.78 18.97
C GLY A 538 7.86 6.74 19.53
N ASP A 539 7.65 7.86 18.87
CA ASP A 539 6.61 8.83 19.24
C ASP A 539 5.22 8.24 19.06
N ALA A 540 4.99 7.49 17.98
CA ALA A 540 3.73 6.79 17.74
C ALA A 540 3.40 5.79 18.88
N TRP A 541 4.38 5.07 19.39
CA TRP A 541 4.18 4.18 20.53
C TRP A 541 3.95 4.91 21.86
N ALA A 542 4.47 6.11 22.01
CA ALA A 542 4.28 6.94 23.18
C ALA A 542 3.04 7.85 23.11
N ASP A 543 2.37 7.88 21.96
CA ASP A 543 1.21 8.76 21.72
C ASP A 543 0.02 8.37 22.61
N PRO A 544 -0.47 9.27 23.48
CA PRO A 544 -1.55 8.98 24.41
C PRO A 544 -2.89 8.73 23.72
N GLN A 545 -3.12 9.33 22.54
CA GLN A 545 -4.36 9.12 21.78
C GLN A 545 -4.37 7.74 21.14
N LEU A 546 -3.26 7.28 20.57
CA LEU A 546 -3.13 5.92 20.04
C LEU A 546 -3.25 4.87 21.15
N ALA A 547 -2.66 5.14 22.31
CA ALA A 547 -2.80 4.29 23.50
C ALA A 547 -4.26 4.22 23.98
N HIS A 548 -4.96 5.37 24.10
CA HIS A 548 -6.37 5.42 24.47
C HIS A 548 -7.27 4.63 23.49
N ARG A 549 -6.98 4.71 22.21
CA ARG A 549 -7.72 3.96 21.17
C ARG A 549 -7.34 2.49 21.09
N GLY A 550 -6.32 2.04 21.82
CA GLY A 550 -5.80 0.67 21.73
C GLY A 550 -5.33 0.34 20.32
N HIS A 551 -4.62 1.28 19.68
CA HIS A 551 -4.15 1.11 18.30
C HIS A 551 -3.14 -0.02 18.16
N PHE A 552 -2.23 -0.12 19.13
CA PHE A 552 -1.26 -1.20 19.19
C PHE A 552 -1.74 -2.32 20.11
N VAL A 553 -1.55 -3.56 19.69
CA VAL A 553 -1.73 -4.76 20.50
C VAL A 553 -0.43 -5.55 20.51
N THR A 554 -0.19 -6.28 21.59
CA THR A 554 1.00 -7.15 21.71
C THR A 554 0.54 -8.59 21.78
N LEU A 555 1.14 -9.45 20.96
CA LEU A 555 0.92 -10.90 20.95
C LEU A 555 2.27 -11.62 20.99
N ASP A 556 2.29 -12.83 21.55
CA ASP A 556 3.48 -13.65 21.63
C ASP A 556 3.65 -14.48 20.36
N HIS A 557 4.61 -14.08 19.52
CA HIS A 557 5.01 -14.86 18.34
C HIS A 557 5.95 -15.99 18.78
N SER A 558 5.66 -17.21 18.36
CA SER A 558 6.34 -18.43 18.83
C SER A 558 7.86 -18.43 18.67
N CYS A 559 8.40 -17.70 17.72
CA CYS A 559 9.85 -17.57 17.51
C CYS A 559 10.41 -16.20 17.96
N MET A 560 9.70 -15.10 17.69
CA MET A 560 10.20 -13.74 17.95
C MET A 560 9.85 -13.20 19.35
N GLY A 561 9.00 -13.90 20.11
CA GLY A 561 8.49 -13.41 21.41
C GLY A 561 7.44 -12.31 21.26
N ALA A 562 7.39 -11.37 22.18
CA ALA A 562 6.39 -10.31 22.20
C ALA A 562 6.54 -9.36 20.99
N CYS A 563 5.58 -9.41 20.08
CA CYS A 563 5.49 -8.57 18.88
C CYS A 563 4.33 -7.59 18.97
N GLY A 564 4.54 -6.37 18.48
CA GLY A 564 3.51 -5.34 18.42
C GLY A 564 2.84 -5.30 17.06
N TYR A 565 1.51 -5.11 17.07
CA TYR A 565 0.70 -5.06 15.83
C TYR A 565 -0.21 -3.84 15.85
N GLU A 566 -0.29 -3.18 14.69
CA GLU A 566 -1.22 -2.08 14.45
C GLU A 566 -2.60 -2.62 14.16
N ARG A 567 -3.62 -2.02 14.76
CA ARG A 567 -5.03 -2.27 14.42
C ARG A 567 -5.46 -1.40 13.24
N ASN A 568 -6.62 -1.71 12.66
CA ASN A 568 -7.25 -0.88 11.63
C ASN A 568 -7.57 0.53 12.14
N GLY A 569 -7.62 1.51 11.23
CA GLY A 569 -7.88 2.91 11.54
C GLY A 569 -9.34 3.24 11.91
N PHE A 570 -10.17 2.25 12.25
CA PHE A 570 -11.56 2.48 12.64
C PHE A 570 -12.01 1.55 13.76
N ARG A 571 -13.06 2.00 14.48
CA ARG A 571 -13.70 1.24 15.56
C ARG A 571 -15.20 1.18 15.31
N LEU A 572 -15.80 0.06 15.69
CA LEU A 572 -17.24 -0.18 15.68
C LEU A 572 -17.75 -0.23 17.12
N SER A 573 -18.81 0.52 17.43
CA SER A 573 -19.30 0.61 18.82
C SER A 573 -19.95 -0.69 19.34
N ASP A 574 -20.41 -1.55 18.43
CA ASP A 574 -21.21 -2.76 18.79
C ASP A 574 -20.70 -4.05 18.12
N ALA A 575 -19.49 -4.04 17.57
CA ALA A 575 -18.85 -5.24 17.05
C ALA A 575 -17.38 -5.24 17.46
N PRO A 576 -16.92 -6.24 18.24
CA PRO A 576 -15.53 -6.32 18.66
C PRO A 576 -14.60 -6.55 17.47
N ALA A 577 -13.38 -6.06 17.59
CA ALA A 577 -12.30 -6.26 16.64
C ALA A 577 -11.00 -6.47 17.40
N GLY A 578 -10.09 -7.25 16.83
CA GLY A 578 -8.77 -7.53 17.39
C GLY A 578 -8.17 -8.77 16.75
N TYR A 579 -6.94 -9.08 17.14
CA TYR A 579 -6.26 -10.29 16.71
C TYR A 579 -6.16 -11.26 17.89
N ASP A 580 -6.43 -12.54 17.66
CA ASP A 580 -6.34 -13.62 18.63
C ASP A 580 -5.00 -14.39 18.54
N ARG A 581 -4.23 -14.15 17.48
CA ARG A 581 -2.94 -14.80 17.21
C ARG A 581 -2.00 -13.91 16.42
N PRO A 582 -0.66 -14.11 16.51
CA PRO A 582 0.33 -13.47 15.64
C PRO A 582 0.18 -13.96 14.19
N SER A 583 1.13 -13.61 13.32
CA SER A 583 1.20 -14.23 12.00
C SER A 583 1.60 -15.70 12.10
N PRO A 584 1.17 -16.54 11.14
CA PRO A 584 1.52 -17.95 11.19
C PRO A 584 2.97 -18.19 10.78
N LEU A 585 3.61 -19.18 11.40
CA LEU A 585 4.79 -19.84 10.85
C LEU A 585 4.43 -20.56 9.55
N LEU A 586 5.42 -20.87 8.75
CA LEU A 586 5.23 -21.57 7.48
C LEU A 586 4.67 -22.99 7.69
N GLY A 587 3.38 -23.18 7.35
CA GLY A 587 2.67 -24.45 7.54
C GLY A 587 2.22 -24.73 8.98
N GLU A 588 2.25 -23.74 9.87
CA GLU A 588 1.87 -23.90 11.29
C GLU A 588 0.51 -24.57 11.49
N HIS A 589 -0.43 -24.33 10.58
CA HIS A 589 -1.80 -24.80 10.71
C HIS A 589 -2.15 -25.95 9.73
N ASN A 590 -1.14 -26.63 9.16
CA ASN A 590 -1.37 -27.72 8.22
C ASN A 590 -2.29 -28.81 8.82
N GLU A 591 -1.94 -29.32 10.00
CA GLU A 591 -2.71 -30.38 10.67
C GLU A 591 -4.17 -29.98 10.92
N MET A 592 -4.37 -28.78 11.46
CA MET A 592 -5.72 -28.26 11.75
C MET A 592 -6.53 -28.05 10.45
N VAL A 593 -5.96 -27.40 9.43
CA VAL A 593 -6.70 -27.10 8.19
C VAL A 593 -7.02 -28.38 7.42
N LEU A 594 -6.08 -29.31 7.34
CA LEU A 594 -6.30 -30.56 6.64
C LEU A 594 -7.21 -31.52 7.42
N GLY A 595 -7.05 -31.60 8.74
CA GLY A 595 -7.86 -32.47 9.59
C GLY A 595 -9.25 -31.93 9.84
N GLU A 596 -9.36 -30.74 10.44
CA GLU A 596 -10.66 -30.21 10.88
C GLU A 596 -11.52 -29.62 9.74
N ILE A 597 -10.88 -28.99 8.73
CA ILE A 597 -11.62 -28.34 7.64
C ILE A 597 -11.82 -29.31 6.47
N LEU A 598 -10.78 -30.05 6.06
CA LEU A 598 -10.85 -30.95 4.92
C LEU A 598 -11.15 -32.41 5.31
N GLY A 599 -11.11 -32.78 6.60
CA GLY A 599 -11.43 -34.11 7.09
C GLY A 599 -10.40 -35.20 6.73
N LEU A 600 -9.13 -34.84 6.50
CA LEU A 600 -8.05 -35.77 6.22
C LEU A 600 -7.51 -36.34 7.54
N ASP A 601 -7.36 -37.67 7.59
CA ASP A 601 -6.74 -38.31 8.75
C ASP A 601 -5.21 -38.13 8.78
N ALA A 602 -4.58 -38.48 9.91
CA ALA A 602 -3.14 -38.31 10.10
C ALA A 602 -2.30 -39.14 9.10
N THR A 603 -2.80 -40.29 8.65
CA THR A 603 -2.10 -41.17 7.68
C THR A 603 -2.04 -40.47 6.33
N GLU A 604 -3.15 -39.89 5.89
CA GLU A 604 -3.22 -39.15 4.64
C GLU A 604 -2.38 -37.85 4.69
N GLN A 605 -2.39 -37.13 5.80
CA GLN A 605 -1.54 -35.94 5.98
C GLN A 605 -0.04 -36.30 5.92
N THR A 606 0.36 -37.41 6.52
CA THR A 606 1.74 -37.91 6.44
C THR A 606 2.12 -38.27 4.98
N ARG A 607 1.24 -38.98 4.27
CA ARG A 607 1.47 -39.31 2.85
C ARG A 607 1.68 -38.04 2.01
N LEU A 608 0.81 -37.03 2.17
CA LEU A 608 0.90 -35.76 1.44
C LEU A 608 2.21 -35.03 1.72
N LEU A 609 2.73 -35.11 2.95
CA LEU A 609 4.01 -34.53 3.32
C LEU A 609 5.17 -35.30 2.63
N ASP A 610 5.16 -36.65 2.70
CA ASP A 610 6.19 -37.52 2.11
C ASP A 610 6.24 -37.38 0.57
N GLU A 611 5.13 -37.14 -0.08
CA GLU A 611 5.02 -36.94 -1.52
C GLU A 611 5.31 -35.49 -1.96
N GLY A 612 5.62 -34.57 -1.03
CA GLY A 612 5.94 -33.17 -1.32
C GLY A 612 4.75 -32.34 -1.80
N VAL A 613 3.53 -32.73 -1.42
CA VAL A 613 2.30 -31.96 -1.63
C VAL A 613 2.19 -30.86 -0.57
N LEU A 614 2.57 -31.23 0.68
CA LEU A 614 2.76 -30.30 1.80
C LEU A 614 4.25 -30.00 1.93
N GLU A 615 4.64 -28.79 1.67
CA GLU A 615 6.05 -28.36 1.74
C GLU A 615 6.33 -27.52 2.98
#